data_914eea63eca7a0fd64e81329f7c2eca7
#
_entry.id   914eea63eca7a0fd64e81329f7c2eca7
#
_cell.length_a   1.000
_cell.length_b   1.000
_cell.length_c   1.000
_cell.angle_alpha   90.00
_cell.angle_beta   90.00
_cell.angle_gamma   90.00
#
_symmetry.space_group_name_H-M   'P 1'
#
loop_
_entity.id
_entity.type
_entity.pdbx_description
1 polymer ?
#
loop_
_entity_poly.entity_id
_entity_poly.type
_entity_poly.pdbx_seq_one_letter_code
_entity_poly.pdbx_strand_id
1 'polypeptide(L)'
;SEQFMEHIEYAFNAFCKIVLHHEAINAWRDLKRKEVREISLDYLMSERYFEPSAMDSYFEKREKPTAFLVLGKEVIVDNERLAIALSRLPELRREVLLLYYFVGYRDEAIGKLYGRCRSTINSRRNVALKQLRKEWEKLEHEKQEADTF
;
A
#
# COMPACT_ATOMS: atom_id res chain seq x y z
N SER A 1 50.12 29.94 -6.00
CA SER A 1 49.61 30.01 -6.63
C SER A 1 48.48 29.95 -7.63
N GLU A 2 48.54 30.77 -8.65
CA GLU A 2 47.51 30.80 -9.70
C GLU A 2 47.36 29.43 -10.41
N GLN A 3 48.45 28.80 -10.74
CA GLN A 3 48.45 27.46 -11.37
C GLN A 3 47.75 26.39 -10.53
N PHE A 4 47.84 26.47 -9.22
CA PHE A 4 47.14 25.55 -8.31
C PHE A 4 45.63 25.80 -8.29
N MET A 5 45.21 27.05 -8.31
CA MET A 5 43.80 27.44 -8.40
C MET A 5 43.18 27.01 -9.71
N GLU A 6 43.87 27.26 -10.83
CA GLU A 6 43.42 26.80 -12.16
C GLU A 6 43.27 25.30 -12.25
N HIS A 7 44.19 24.56 -11.62
CA HIS A 7 44.09 23.11 -11.57
C HIS A 7 42.87 22.62 -10.77
N ILE A 8 42.58 23.26 -9.63
CA ILE A 8 41.39 22.94 -8.82
C ILE A 8 40.10 23.26 -9.60
N GLU A 9 40.04 24.42 -10.24
CA GLU A 9 38.88 24.81 -11.04
C GLU A 9 38.64 23.84 -12.21
N TYR A 10 39.70 23.45 -12.88
CA TYR A 10 39.63 22.46 -13.97
C TYR A 10 39.12 21.09 -13.45
N ALA A 11 39.69 20.60 -12.37
CA ALA A 11 39.30 19.35 -11.75
C ALA A 11 37.81 19.39 -11.26
N PHE A 12 37.40 20.49 -10.64
CA PHE A 12 36.05 20.72 -10.21
C PHE A 12 35.06 20.75 -11.38
N ASN A 13 35.37 21.47 -12.44
CA ASN A 13 34.54 21.51 -13.63
C ASN A 13 34.40 20.13 -14.31
N ALA A 14 35.49 19.37 -14.38
CA ALA A 14 35.45 17.99 -14.90
C ALA A 14 34.55 17.09 -14.04
N PHE A 15 34.67 17.20 -12.72
CA PHE A 15 33.82 16.48 -11.76
C PHE A 15 32.33 16.84 -11.92
N CYS A 16 32.02 18.14 -11.99
CA CYS A 16 30.64 18.60 -12.18
C CYS A 16 30.05 18.08 -13.50
N LYS A 17 30.81 18.08 -14.59
CA LYS A 17 30.36 17.53 -15.89
C LYS A 17 30.03 16.04 -15.79
N ILE A 18 30.85 15.26 -15.10
CA ILE A 18 30.64 13.83 -14.91
C ILE A 18 29.37 13.59 -14.07
N VAL A 19 29.21 14.32 -12.98
CA VAL A 19 28.02 14.20 -12.09
C VAL A 19 26.75 14.56 -12.86
N LEU A 20 26.74 15.68 -13.57
CA LEU A 20 25.59 16.11 -14.37
C LEU A 20 25.26 15.11 -15.48
N HIS A 21 26.28 14.54 -16.13
CA HIS A 21 26.06 13.51 -17.14
C HIS A 21 25.43 12.24 -16.56
N HIS A 22 25.91 11.77 -15.42
CA HIS A 22 25.34 10.61 -14.75
C HIS A 22 23.91 10.86 -14.28
N GLU A 23 23.63 12.03 -13.71
CA GLU A 23 22.28 12.41 -13.30
C GLU A 23 21.31 12.53 -14.49
N ALA A 24 21.78 13.07 -15.61
CA ALA A 24 20.98 13.12 -16.83
C ALA A 24 20.64 11.72 -17.36
N ILE A 25 21.60 10.78 -17.32
CA ILE A 25 21.36 9.38 -17.70
C ILE A 25 20.37 8.72 -16.74
N ASN A 26 20.51 8.94 -15.44
CA ASN A 26 19.60 8.38 -14.43
C ASN A 26 18.18 8.92 -14.62
N ALA A 27 18.03 10.22 -14.79
CA ALA A 27 16.75 10.86 -15.06
C ALA A 27 16.09 10.32 -16.34
N TRP A 28 16.87 10.14 -17.40
CA TRP A 28 16.36 9.57 -18.64
C TRP A 28 15.90 8.10 -18.47
N ARG A 29 16.67 7.29 -17.74
CA ARG A 29 16.28 5.90 -17.43
C ARG A 29 15.00 5.83 -16.62
N ASP A 30 14.84 6.73 -15.64
CA ASP A 30 13.65 6.78 -14.80
C ASP A 30 12.41 7.20 -15.60
N LEU A 31 12.56 8.19 -16.52
CA LEU A 31 11.51 8.56 -17.46
C LEU A 31 11.11 7.39 -18.36
N LYS A 32 12.09 6.66 -18.90
CA LYS A 32 11.80 5.48 -19.73
C LYS A 32 11.08 4.37 -18.96
N ARG A 33 11.47 4.11 -17.72
CA ARG A 33 10.77 3.15 -16.86
C ARG A 33 9.34 3.58 -16.58
N LYS A 34 9.13 4.88 -16.40
CA LYS A 34 7.82 5.47 -16.19
C LYS A 34 6.94 5.32 -17.43
N GLU A 35 7.44 5.67 -18.61
CA GLU A 35 6.75 5.51 -19.90
C GLU A 35 6.28 4.06 -20.16
N VAL A 36 7.07 3.07 -19.77
CA VAL A 36 6.72 1.64 -19.94
C VAL A 36 5.60 1.23 -19.00
N ARG A 37 5.49 1.85 -17.83
CA ARG A 37 4.50 1.50 -16.80
C ARG A 37 3.22 2.31 -16.87
N GLU A 38 3.30 3.53 -17.39
CA GLU A 38 2.19 4.46 -17.44
C GLU A 38 1.76 4.66 -18.89
N ILE A 39 0.48 4.48 -19.13
CA ILE A 39 -0.15 4.82 -20.40
C ILE A 39 -0.94 6.10 -20.17
N SER A 40 -0.76 7.11 -21.02
CA SER A 40 -1.54 8.34 -20.89
C SER A 40 -3.02 8.08 -21.15
N LEU A 41 -3.88 8.78 -20.43
CA LEU A 41 -5.33 8.69 -20.61
C LEU A 41 -5.73 9.10 -22.03
N ASP A 42 -5.08 10.13 -22.57
CA ASP A 42 -5.28 10.59 -23.96
C ASP A 42 -4.98 9.49 -24.99
N TYR A 43 -3.91 8.73 -24.78
CA TYR A 43 -3.57 7.61 -25.65
C TYR A 43 -4.65 6.52 -25.61
N LEU A 44 -5.13 6.17 -24.41
CA LEU A 44 -6.19 5.18 -24.24
C LEU A 44 -7.51 5.64 -24.89
N MET A 45 -7.82 6.92 -24.76
CA MET A 45 -9.03 7.51 -25.37
C MET A 45 -8.95 7.57 -26.88
N SER A 46 -7.76 7.84 -27.46
CA SER A 46 -7.58 7.96 -28.91
C SER A 46 -7.52 6.61 -29.64
N GLU A 47 -6.91 5.60 -29.02
CA GLU A 47 -6.64 4.32 -29.69
C GLU A 47 -7.80 3.32 -29.61
N ARG A 48 -8.67 3.39 -28.60
CA ARG A 48 -9.67 2.35 -28.37
C ARG A 48 -11.10 2.79 -28.18
N TYR A 49 -11.44 4.04 -28.36
CA TYR A 49 -12.78 4.54 -28.00
C TYR A 49 -13.19 4.13 -26.58
N PHE A 50 -12.21 3.94 -25.71
CA PHE A 50 -12.45 3.61 -24.32
C PHE A 50 -12.71 4.90 -23.56
N GLU A 51 -13.97 5.32 -23.56
CA GLU A 51 -14.39 6.23 -22.52
C GLU A 51 -14.27 5.46 -21.20
N PRO A 52 -13.41 5.90 -20.26
CA PRO A 52 -13.47 5.36 -18.91
C PRO A 52 -14.88 5.67 -18.41
N SER A 53 -15.73 4.66 -18.43
CA SER A 53 -17.09 4.84 -17.92
C SER A 53 -16.95 5.23 -16.46
N ALA A 54 -17.38 6.42 -16.13
CA ALA A 54 -17.49 6.88 -14.75
C ALA A 54 -18.54 6.09 -13.95
N MET A 55 -19.18 5.12 -14.57
CA MET A 55 -19.96 4.09 -13.90
C MET A 55 -19.03 3.03 -13.37
N ASP A 56 -18.29 3.44 -12.37
CA ASP A 56 -17.61 2.53 -11.47
C ASP A 56 -18.72 1.72 -10.78
N SER A 57 -18.90 0.47 -11.19
CA SER A 57 -19.82 -0.46 -10.51
C SER A 57 -19.42 -0.67 -9.03
N TYR A 58 -18.26 -0.17 -8.65
CA TYR A 58 -17.83 -0.03 -7.26
C TYR A 58 -18.75 0.89 -6.45
N PHE A 59 -19.42 1.87 -7.05
CA PHE A 59 -20.33 2.76 -6.34
C PHE A 59 -21.76 2.22 -6.26
N GLU A 60 -22.15 1.29 -7.13
CA GLU A 60 -23.54 0.75 -7.13
C GLU A 60 -23.78 -0.34 -6.07
N LYS A 61 -22.74 -1.05 -5.65
CA LYS A 61 -22.80 -1.95 -4.50
C LYS A 61 -22.03 -1.35 -3.34
N ARG A 62 -22.57 -0.30 -2.72
CA ARG A 62 -22.13 0.07 -1.38
C ARG A 62 -22.56 -1.06 -0.45
N GLU A 63 -21.68 -2.03 -0.30
CA GLU A 63 -21.75 -2.97 0.81
C GLU A 63 -21.84 -2.13 2.08
N LYS A 64 -22.72 -2.49 2.98
CA LYS A 64 -22.93 -1.71 4.20
C LYS A 64 -21.62 -1.66 4.97
N PRO A 65 -21.06 -0.47 5.22
CA PRO A 65 -19.80 -0.37 5.95
C PRO A 65 -19.99 -0.96 7.36
N THR A 66 -19.04 -1.77 7.77
CA THR A 66 -19.03 -2.34 9.14
C THR A 66 -18.06 -1.54 9.99
N ALA A 67 -18.55 -1.05 11.13
CA ALA A 67 -17.74 -0.33 12.08
C ALA A 67 -17.23 -1.25 13.18
N PHE A 68 -15.93 -1.18 13.46
CA PHE A 68 -15.29 -1.85 14.58
C PHE A 68 -14.83 -0.81 15.60
N LEU A 69 -15.10 -1.04 16.86
CA LEU A 69 -14.61 -0.19 17.94
C LEU A 69 -13.29 -0.75 18.48
N VAL A 70 -12.21 0.00 18.37
CA VAL A 70 -10.87 -0.37 18.85
C VAL A 70 -10.30 0.73 19.72
N LEU A 71 -10.11 0.46 21.00
CA LEU A 71 -9.58 1.42 21.99
C LEU A 71 -10.29 2.79 21.95
N GLY A 72 -11.61 2.79 21.84
CA GLY A 72 -12.43 3.99 21.77
C GLY A 72 -12.40 4.72 20.41
N LYS A 73 -11.75 4.14 19.38
CA LYS A 73 -11.77 4.63 18.01
C LYS A 73 -12.65 3.76 17.14
N GLU A 74 -13.49 4.40 16.36
CA GLU A 74 -14.30 3.73 15.36
C GLU A 74 -13.50 3.54 14.07
N VAL A 75 -13.41 2.29 13.60
CA VAL A 75 -12.74 1.91 12.36
C VAL A 75 -13.78 1.38 11.40
N ILE A 76 -13.93 2.03 10.26
CA ILE A 76 -14.90 1.66 9.24
C ILE A 76 -14.21 0.78 8.19
N VAL A 77 -14.80 -0.38 7.94
CA VAL A 77 -14.36 -1.32 6.91
C VAL A 77 -15.45 -1.40 5.84
N ASP A 78 -15.16 -0.90 4.66
CA ASP A 78 -16.12 -0.81 3.56
C ASP A 78 -16.38 -2.15 2.88
N ASN A 79 -15.38 -3.03 2.87
CA ASN A 79 -15.50 -4.34 2.25
C ASN A 79 -16.19 -5.33 3.20
N GLU A 80 -17.39 -5.78 2.86
CA GLU A 80 -18.19 -6.71 3.67
C GLU A 80 -17.48 -8.03 3.95
N ARG A 81 -16.82 -8.61 2.94
CA ARG A 81 -16.08 -9.87 3.09
C ARG A 81 -14.92 -9.73 4.06
N LEU A 82 -14.19 -8.62 3.97
CA LEU A 82 -13.10 -8.31 4.88
C LEU A 82 -13.62 -8.10 6.31
N ALA A 83 -14.75 -7.41 6.45
CA ALA A 83 -15.39 -7.20 7.75
C ALA A 83 -15.83 -8.53 8.39
N ILE A 84 -16.41 -9.44 7.61
CA ILE A 84 -16.79 -10.78 8.09
C ILE A 84 -15.54 -11.57 8.49
N ALA A 85 -14.50 -11.59 7.67
CA ALA A 85 -13.24 -12.27 7.97
C ALA A 85 -12.58 -11.72 9.23
N LEU A 86 -12.57 -10.40 9.42
CA LEU A 86 -12.06 -9.74 10.63
C LEU A 86 -12.91 -10.09 11.86
N SER A 87 -14.23 -10.17 11.72
CA SER A 87 -15.12 -10.54 12.84
C SER A 87 -14.92 -11.97 13.34
N ARG A 88 -14.44 -12.87 12.47
CA ARG A 88 -14.12 -14.26 12.83
C ARG A 88 -12.79 -14.41 13.58
N LEU A 89 -11.95 -13.37 13.59
CA LEU A 89 -10.69 -13.37 14.33
C LEU A 89 -10.93 -13.14 15.83
N PRO A 90 -10.04 -13.68 16.71
CA PRO A 90 -9.98 -13.30 18.10
C PRO A 90 -9.81 -11.79 18.26
N GLU A 91 -10.42 -11.19 19.26
CA GLU A 91 -10.47 -9.75 19.48
C GLU A 91 -9.08 -9.10 19.46
N LEU A 92 -8.12 -9.63 20.21
CA LEU A 92 -6.75 -9.09 20.25
C LEU A 92 -6.04 -9.10 18.88
N ARG A 93 -6.25 -10.14 18.09
CA ARG A 93 -5.66 -10.24 16.75
C ARG A 93 -6.29 -9.27 15.78
N ARG A 94 -7.61 -9.14 15.84
CA ARG A 94 -8.37 -8.16 15.05
C ARG A 94 -7.94 -6.73 15.39
N GLU A 95 -7.84 -6.39 16.66
CA GLU A 95 -7.41 -5.07 17.12
C GLU A 95 -6.01 -4.69 16.61
N VAL A 96 -5.04 -5.60 16.69
CA VAL A 96 -3.68 -5.35 16.17
C VAL A 96 -3.70 -5.05 14.68
N LEU A 97 -4.49 -5.79 13.88
CA LEU A 97 -4.63 -5.54 12.45
C LEU A 97 -5.31 -4.20 12.17
N LEU A 98 -6.38 -3.89 12.86
CA LEU A 98 -7.10 -2.63 12.69
C LEU A 98 -6.24 -1.43 13.09
N LEU A 99 -5.51 -1.50 14.18
CA LEU A 99 -4.62 -0.43 14.61
C LEU A 99 -3.46 -0.20 13.63
N TYR A 100 -2.90 -1.26 13.09
CA TYR A 100 -1.77 -1.14 12.18
C TYR A 100 -2.19 -0.67 10.78
N TYR A 101 -3.18 -1.32 10.17
CA TYR A 101 -3.54 -1.09 8.76
C TYR A 101 -4.55 0.04 8.55
N PHE A 102 -5.47 0.26 9.48
CA PHE A 102 -6.53 1.26 9.33
C PHE A 102 -6.26 2.54 10.11
N VAL A 103 -5.78 2.43 11.34
CA VAL A 103 -5.45 3.61 12.17
C VAL A 103 -4.06 4.13 11.85
N GLY A 104 -3.15 3.28 11.37
CA GLY A 104 -1.79 3.65 10.97
C GLY A 104 -0.76 3.66 12.11
N TYR A 105 -1.02 2.94 13.18
CA TYR A 105 -0.05 2.80 14.27
C TYR A 105 1.08 1.85 13.90
N ARG A 106 2.29 2.21 14.32
CA ARG A 106 3.45 1.32 14.19
C ARG A 106 3.44 0.27 15.30
N ASP A 107 4.09 -0.88 15.05
CA ASP A 107 4.17 -1.99 16.01
C ASP A 107 4.67 -1.55 17.39
N GLU A 108 5.61 -0.60 17.43
CA GLU A 108 6.12 0.00 18.67
C GLU A 108 5.03 0.76 19.44
N ALA A 109 4.22 1.56 18.77
CA ALA A 109 3.11 2.30 19.38
C ALA A 109 2.03 1.35 19.90
N ILE A 110 1.69 0.32 19.13
CA ILE A 110 0.75 -0.72 19.53
C ILE A 110 1.30 -1.48 20.75
N GLY A 111 2.60 -1.78 20.76
CA GLY A 111 3.27 -2.41 21.89
C GLY A 111 3.15 -1.61 23.17
N LYS A 112 3.30 -0.30 23.10
CA LYS A 112 3.10 0.59 24.27
C LYS A 112 1.67 0.56 24.81
N LEU A 113 0.67 0.47 23.92
CA LEU A 113 -0.74 0.39 24.31
C LEU A 113 -1.10 -0.91 25.05
N TYR A 114 -0.47 -2.02 24.64
CA TYR A 114 -0.72 -3.35 25.21
C TYR A 114 0.34 -3.80 26.23
N GLY A 115 1.32 -2.98 26.54
CA GLY A 115 2.43 -3.35 27.41
C GLY A 115 3.28 -4.49 26.87
N ARG A 116 3.51 -4.53 25.56
CA ARG A 116 4.28 -5.55 24.85
C ARG A 116 5.41 -4.93 24.03
N CYS A 117 6.45 -5.71 23.78
CA CYS A 117 7.54 -5.24 22.93
C CYS A 117 7.16 -5.27 21.44
N ARG A 118 7.86 -4.48 20.62
CA ARG A 118 7.67 -4.39 19.18
C ARG A 118 7.70 -5.76 18.48
N SER A 119 8.66 -6.62 18.84
CA SER A 119 8.80 -7.96 18.25
C SER A 119 7.58 -8.84 18.51
N THR A 120 7.00 -8.77 19.70
CA THR A 120 5.77 -9.48 20.06
C THR A 120 4.60 -9.02 19.20
N ILE A 121 4.43 -7.72 19.03
CA ILE A 121 3.37 -7.16 18.18
C ILE A 121 3.56 -7.55 16.72
N ASN A 122 4.78 -7.47 16.20
CA ASN A 122 5.09 -7.92 14.86
C ASN A 122 4.73 -9.39 14.64
N SER A 123 5.09 -10.27 15.56
CA SER A 123 4.75 -11.70 15.50
C SER A 123 3.24 -11.91 15.55
N ARG A 124 2.53 -11.23 16.44
CA ARG A 124 1.06 -11.28 16.55
C ARG A 124 0.38 -10.80 15.28
N ARG A 125 0.86 -9.72 14.71
CA ARG A 125 0.34 -9.18 13.45
C ARG A 125 0.50 -10.18 12.31
N ASN A 126 1.67 -10.81 12.18
CA ASN A 126 1.90 -11.81 11.15
C ASN A 126 1.02 -13.06 11.32
N VAL A 127 0.83 -13.53 12.55
CA VAL A 127 -0.08 -14.65 12.85
C VAL A 127 -1.53 -14.25 12.55
N ALA A 128 -1.93 -13.03 12.91
CA ALA A 128 -3.26 -12.50 12.63
C ALA A 128 -3.53 -12.40 11.13
N LEU A 129 -2.56 -11.94 10.32
CA LEU A 129 -2.67 -11.92 8.86
C LEU A 129 -2.85 -13.30 8.24
N LYS A 130 -2.09 -14.28 8.71
CA LYS A 130 -2.25 -15.67 8.24
C LYS A 130 -3.63 -16.23 8.57
N GLN A 131 -4.15 -15.94 9.74
CA GLN A 131 -5.49 -16.36 10.14
C GLN A 131 -6.56 -15.61 9.34
N LEU A 132 -6.40 -14.32 9.11
CA LEU A 132 -7.30 -13.52 8.27
C LEU A 132 -7.37 -14.08 6.85
N ARG A 133 -6.23 -14.44 6.27
CA ARG A 133 -6.18 -15.06 4.95
C ARG A 133 -6.95 -16.38 4.91
N LYS A 134 -6.80 -17.24 5.91
CA LYS A 134 -7.55 -18.50 6.00
C LYS A 134 -9.05 -18.27 6.08
N GLU A 135 -9.50 -17.30 6.88
CA GLU A 135 -10.91 -16.96 6.98
C GLU A 135 -11.45 -16.37 5.66
N TRP A 136 -10.65 -15.58 4.96
CA TRP A 136 -10.99 -15.06 3.64
C TRP A 136 -11.16 -16.18 2.62
N GLU A 137 -10.23 -17.12 2.57
CA GLU A 137 -10.29 -18.29 1.68
C GLU A 137 -11.53 -19.15 1.95
N LYS A 138 -11.88 -19.37 3.22
CA LYS A 138 -13.13 -20.06 3.60
C LYS A 138 -14.37 -19.36 3.06
N LEU A 139 -14.43 -18.03 3.17
CA LEU A 139 -15.55 -17.25 2.64
C LEU A 139 -15.66 -17.34 1.10
N GLU A 140 -14.54 -17.48 0.41
CA GLU A 140 -14.55 -17.72 -1.04
C GLU A 140 -15.15 -19.09 -1.40
N HIS A 141 -14.78 -20.14 -0.67
CA HIS A 141 -15.36 -21.48 -0.86
C HIS A 141 -16.85 -21.52 -0.52
N GLU A 142 -17.26 -20.94 0.61
CA GLU A 142 -18.66 -20.84 1.02
C GLU A 142 -19.54 -20.16 -0.06
N LYS A 143 -18.98 -19.14 -0.73
CA LYS A 143 -19.71 -18.43 -1.80
C LYS A 143 -19.80 -19.26 -3.08
N GLN A 144 -18.74 -19.97 -3.45
CA GLN A 144 -18.75 -20.87 -4.61
C GLN A 144 -19.74 -22.04 -4.44
N GLU A 145 -19.85 -22.59 -3.24
CA GLU A 145 -20.81 -23.63 -2.94
C GLU A 145 -22.27 -23.11 -3.01
N ALA A 146 -22.52 -21.90 -2.55
CA ALA A 146 -23.82 -21.25 -2.61
C ALA A 146 -24.27 -20.93 -4.05
N ASP A 147 -23.34 -20.57 -4.92
CA ASP A 147 -23.61 -20.26 -6.34
C ASP A 147 -23.79 -21.54 -7.20
N THR A 148 -23.45 -22.71 -6.67
CA THR A 148 -23.56 -24.01 -7.40
C THR A 148 -24.95 -24.67 -7.19
N PHE A 149 -25.73 -24.16 -6.31
CA PHE A 149 -27.12 -24.57 -6.07
C PHE A 149 -28.10 -23.52 -6.61
#